data_d43f84649bb10361d42a65174c778656
#
_entry.id   d43f84649bb10361d42a65174c778656
#
_cell.length_a   1.000
_cell.length_b   1.000
_cell.length_c   1.000
_cell.angle_alpha   90.00
_cell.angle_beta   90.00
_cell.angle_gamma   90.00
#
_symmetry.space_group_name_H-M   'P 1'
#
loop_
_entity.id
_entity.type
_entity.pdbx_description
1 polymer ?
#
loop_
_entity_poly.entity_id
_entity_poly.type
_entity_poly.pdbx_seq_one_letter_code
_entity_poly.pdbx_strand_id
1 'polypeptide(L)'
;MTFSLLSVAFTVAPRLPLGLVMRAARVGAGIAARRGGVSIARLRANMARLTGGEPAEELVVAAVRSHIRNYAEELMLGSQRGAPLAEGITFEGFGELVAASVDGPVVLALGHSGSWDRAGAWVCANGRTIVTVAEKVEPRSLFQRFVALREGLGMEVIGVGKGDSVFATLVERVRGRSVIVPLLADRDISGSGIEVDLGTRRALVAAGPAALALKLERPLFAACITYENESPAGADVRVRCVGPIAVPADLAPGVNRVEALTQAWVSAFAAMMADKPEDWHMMQRVFIDDLDPQRLARARAEHERKNR
;
A
#
# COMPACT_ATOMS: atom_id res chain seq x y z
N MET A 1 -8.83 11.37 -12.06
CA MET A 1 -8.45 12.81 -11.98
C MET A 1 -7.26 13.04 -12.90
N THR A 2 -7.26 14.10 -13.69
CA THR A 2 -6.08 14.49 -14.46
C THR A 2 -5.02 15.05 -13.50
N PHE A 3 -3.74 14.83 -13.76
CA PHE A 3 -2.63 15.29 -12.90
C PHE A 3 -2.67 16.79 -12.58
N SER A 4 -3.23 17.65 -13.47
CA SER A 4 -3.43 19.06 -13.23
C SER A 4 -4.45 19.34 -12.11
N LEU A 5 -5.56 18.60 -12.05
CA LEU A 5 -6.57 18.72 -11.00
C LEU A 5 -6.03 18.33 -9.63
N LEU A 6 -5.22 17.27 -9.56
CA LEU A 6 -4.58 16.86 -8.31
C LEU A 6 -3.58 17.90 -7.80
N SER A 7 -2.80 18.50 -8.70
CA SER A 7 -1.87 19.60 -8.35
C SER A 7 -2.58 20.83 -7.79
N VAL A 8 -3.75 21.18 -8.36
CA VAL A 8 -4.60 22.27 -7.81
C VAL A 8 -5.16 21.85 -6.45
N ALA A 9 -5.62 20.60 -6.31
CA ALA A 9 -6.15 20.10 -5.05
C ALA A 9 -5.12 20.16 -3.91
N PHE A 10 -3.85 19.84 -4.14
CA PHE A 10 -2.76 20.01 -3.16
C PHE A 10 -2.59 21.45 -2.66
N THR A 11 -2.97 22.41 -3.47
CA THR A 11 -2.86 23.83 -3.09
C THR A 11 -4.11 24.34 -2.37
N VAL A 12 -5.28 23.87 -2.79
CA VAL A 12 -6.57 24.41 -2.34
C VAL A 12 -7.11 23.66 -1.12
N ALA A 13 -7.08 22.32 -1.14
CA ALA A 13 -7.69 21.50 -0.09
C ALA A 13 -7.18 21.87 1.33
N PRO A 14 -5.88 22.05 1.60
CA PRO A 14 -5.39 22.41 2.93
C PRO A 14 -5.94 23.75 3.50
N ARG A 15 -6.50 24.59 2.62
CA ARG A 15 -7.09 25.88 3.01
C ARG A 15 -8.57 25.80 3.34
N LEU A 16 -9.22 24.68 3.02
CA LEU A 16 -10.65 24.46 3.23
C LEU A 16 -10.90 23.70 4.54
N PRO A 17 -12.10 23.84 5.15
CA PRO A 17 -12.50 23.02 6.28
C PRO A 17 -12.50 21.53 5.91
N LEU A 18 -11.99 20.66 6.80
CA LEU A 18 -11.93 19.20 6.57
C LEU A 18 -13.28 18.63 6.14
N GLY A 19 -14.37 18.95 6.85
CA GLY A 19 -15.69 18.44 6.52
C GLY A 19 -16.19 18.85 5.13
N LEU A 20 -15.78 20.01 4.60
CA LEU A 20 -16.10 20.42 3.23
C LEU A 20 -15.33 19.58 2.21
N VAL A 21 -14.05 19.33 2.45
CA VAL A 21 -13.20 18.48 1.59
C VAL A 21 -13.75 17.04 1.57
N MET A 22 -14.07 16.48 2.74
CA MET A 22 -14.64 15.13 2.84
C MET A 22 -16.02 15.03 2.16
N ARG A 23 -16.87 16.05 2.28
CA ARG A 23 -18.17 16.10 1.58
C ARG A 23 -18.00 16.16 0.07
N ALA A 24 -17.08 17.01 -0.42
CA ALA A 24 -16.77 17.10 -1.84
C ALA A 24 -16.22 15.77 -2.39
N ALA A 25 -15.32 15.13 -1.65
CA ALA A 25 -14.78 13.81 -1.97
C ALA A 25 -15.90 12.75 -2.08
N ARG A 26 -16.81 12.71 -1.13
CA ARG A 26 -17.95 11.78 -1.13
C ARG A 26 -18.87 11.98 -2.32
N VAL A 27 -19.24 13.24 -2.64
CA VAL A 27 -20.05 13.57 -3.81
C VAL A 27 -19.33 13.19 -5.10
N GLY A 28 -18.05 13.57 -5.22
CA GLY A 28 -17.20 13.22 -6.36
C GLY A 28 -17.08 11.71 -6.57
N ALA A 29 -16.95 10.94 -5.49
CA ALA A 29 -16.91 9.49 -5.53
C ALA A 29 -18.24 8.88 -6.03
N GLY A 30 -19.37 9.39 -5.58
CA GLY A 30 -20.67 8.95 -6.07
C GLY A 30 -20.89 9.22 -7.56
N ILE A 31 -20.39 10.38 -8.04
CA ILE A 31 -20.43 10.70 -9.49
C ILE A 31 -19.48 9.79 -10.26
N ALA A 32 -18.27 9.56 -9.78
CA ALA A 32 -17.29 8.70 -10.42
C ALA A 32 -17.80 7.26 -10.53
N ALA A 33 -18.34 6.71 -9.43
CA ALA A 33 -18.90 5.36 -9.41
C ALA A 33 -20.02 5.19 -10.45
N ARG A 34 -20.95 6.16 -10.55
CA ARG A 34 -22.04 6.12 -11.54
C ARG A 34 -21.54 6.24 -12.98
N ARG A 35 -20.50 7.03 -13.23
CA ARG A 35 -19.90 7.16 -14.56
C ARG A 35 -19.15 5.91 -15.01
N GLY A 36 -18.68 5.12 -14.05
CA GLY A 36 -17.89 3.94 -14.33
C GLY A 36 -16.55 4.27 -14.96
N GLY A 37 -16.07 3.36 -15.81
CA GLY A 37 -14.83 3.49 -16.55
C GLY A 37 -13.85 2.35 -16.26
N VAL A 38 -12.76 2.32 -17.02
CA VAL A 38 -11.79 1.19 -17.02
C VAL A 38 -11.23 0.93 -15.62
N SER A 39 -10.90 1.99 -14.84
CA SER A 39 -10.34 1.85 -13.50
C SER A 39 -11.35 1.25 -12.51
N ILE A 40 -12.62 1.65 -12.60
CA ILE A 40 -13.68 1.11 -11.72
C ILE A 40 -14.04 -0.32 -12.11
N ALA A 41 -14.11 -0.62 -13.41
CA ALA A 41 -14.27 -2.00 -13.86
C ALA A 41 -13.13 -2.91 -13.39
N ARG A 42 -11.89 -2.37 -13.35
CA ARG A 42 -10.72 -3.08 -12.81
C ARG A 42 -10.84 -3.31 -11.32
N LEU A 43 -11.23 -2.28 -10.56
CA LEU A 43 -11.47 -2.37 -9.12
C LEU A 43 -12.48 -3.47 -8.81
N ARG A 44 -13.62 -3.49 -9.51
CA ARG A 44 -14.67 -4.53 -9.40
C ARG A 44 -14.08 -5.93 -9.65
N ALA A 45 -13.37 -6.12 -10.76
CA ALA A 45 -12.77 -7.39 -11.11
C ALA A 45 -11.72 -7.86 -10.09
N ASN A 46 -10.93 -6.94 -9.54
CA ASN A 46 -9.95 -7.26 -8.51
C ASN A 46 -10.63 -7.68 -7.20
N MET A 47 -11.69 -6.98 -6.78
CA MET A 47 -12.49 -7.36 -5.61
C MET A 47 -13.13 -8.74 -5.78
N ALA A 48 -13.72 -9.01 -6.96
CA ALA A 48 -14.30 -10.32 -7.27
C ALA A 48 -13.28 -11.47 -7.12
N ARG A 49 -12.05 -11.25 -7.55
CA ARG A 49 -10.98 -12.25 -7.46
C ARG A 49 -10.42 -12.39 -6.04
N LEU A 50 -10.38 -11.30 -5.28
CA LEU A 50 -9.97 -11.34 -3.89
C LEU A 50 -10.96 -12.14 -3.05
N THR A 51 -12.27 -11.90 -3.23
CA THR A 51 -13.33 -12.49 -2.38
C THR A 51 -13.93 -13.79 -2.94
N GLY A 52 -13.69 -14.08 -4.21
CA GLY A 52 -14.24 -15.26 -4.88
C GLY A 52 -15.68 -15.10 -5.40
N GLY A 53 -16.25 -13.88 -5.35
CA GLY A 53 -17.60 -13.59 -5.82
C GLY A 53 -17.73 -12.20 -6.43
N GLU A 54 -18.68 -12.02 -7.34
CA GLU A 54 -18.95 -10.70 -7.94
C GLU A 54 -19.45 -9.73 -6.85
N PRO A 55 -18.81 -8.58 -6.64
CA PRO A 55 -19.23 -7.63 -5.62
C PRO A 55 -20.55 -6.95 -5.98
N ALA A 56 -21.42 -6.77 -5.00
CA ALA A 56 -22.63 -5.97 -5.15
C ALA A 56 -22.27 -4.52 -5.54
N GLU A 57 -23.18 -3.84 -6.22
CA GLU A 57 -22.94 -2.47 -6.71
C GLU A 57 -22.63 -1.50 -5.56
N GLU A 58 -23.29 -1.68 -4.44
CA GLU A 58 -23.07 -0.87 -3.22
C GLU A 58 -21.63 -1.01 -2.71
N LEU A 59 -21.07 -2.21 -2.79
CA LEU A 59 -19.68 -2.48 -2.38
C LEU A 59 -18.69 -1.81 -3.33
N VAL A 60 -18.97 -1.80 -4.63
CA VAL A 60 -18.13 -1.09 -5.61
C VAL A 60 -18.20 0.42 -5.38
N VAL A 61 -19.38 0.97 -5.09
CA VAL A 61 -19.54 2.37 -4.73
C VAL A 61 -18.77 2.70 -3.44
N ALA A 62 -18.80 1.81 -2.44
CA ALA A 62 -18.03 1.96 -1.20
C ALA A 62 -16.52 1.97 -1.49
N ALA A 63 -16.04 1.09 -2.37
CA ALA A 63 -14.64 1.02 -2.75
C ALA A 63 -14.16 2.30 -3.48
N VAL A 64 -14.97 2.85 -4.37
CA VAL A 64 -14.66 4.14 -5.02
C VAL A 64 -14.65 5.28 -3.98
N ARG A 65 -15.54 5.25 -3.00
CA ARG A 65 -15.56 6.23 -1.91
C ARG A 65 -14.32 6.11 -1.02
N SER A 66 -13.95 4.91 -0.64
CA SER A 66 -12.74 4.63 0.14
C SER A 66 -11.50 5.15 -0.57
N HIS A 67 -11.33 4.84 -1.85
CA HIS A 67 -10.21 5.30 -2.67
C HIS A 67 -10.12 6.83 -2.76
N ILE A 68 -11.24 7.51 -3.04
CA ILE A 68 -11.25 8.98 -3.16
C ILE A 68 -11.07 9.65 -1.80
N ARG A 69 -11.58 9.03 -0.72
CA ARG A 69 -11.33 9.47 0.66
C ARG A 69 -9.83 9.46 0.97
N ASN A 70 -9.13 8.38 0.65
CA ASN A 70 -7.69 8.30 0.89
C ASN A 70 -6.94 9.50 0.30
N TYR A 71 -7.21 9.86 -0.96
CA TYR A 71 -6.62 11.06 -1.56
C TYR A 71 -7.03 12.35 -0.86
N ALA A 72 -8.31 12.47 -0.47
CA ALA A 72 -8.77 13.67 0.22
C ALA A 72 -8.10 13.84 1.59
N GLU A 73 -7.92 12.76 2.33
CA GLU A 73 -7.19 12.76 3.58
C GLU A 73 -5.71 13.09 3.37
N GLU A 74 -5.05 12.47 2.39
CA GLU A 74 -3.65 12.74 2.04
C GLU A 74 -3.43 14.24 1.72
N LEU A 75 -4.34 14.88 0.99
CA LEU A 75 -4.29 16.32 0.70
C LEU A 75 -4.41 17.20 1.96
N MET A 76 -5.07 16.72 3.00
CA MET A 76 -5.30 17.46 4.25
C MET A 76 -4.24 17.19 5.31
N LEU A 77 -3.52 16.07 5.24
CA LEU A 77 -2.45 15.72 6.16
C LEU A 77 -1.36 16.80 6.19
N GLY A 78 -0.79 17.04 7.37
CA GLY A 78 0.22 18.07 7.59
C GLY A 78 -0.32 19.51 7.65
N SER A 79 -1.62 19.74 7.38
CA SER A 79 -2.26 21.04 7.56
C SER A 79 -2.91 21.15 8.95
N GLN A 80 -3.02 22.38 9.50
CA GLN A 80 -3.74 22.59 10.75
C GLN A 80 -5.22 22.16 10.67
N ARG A 81 -5.82 22.27 9.51
CA ARG A 81 -7.24 21.88 9.27
C ARG A 81 -7.42 20.38 9.14
N GLY A 82 -6.34 19.66 8.84
CA GLY A 82 -6.28 18.20 8.82
C GLY A 82 -5.89 17.58 10.18
N ALA A 83 -5.60 18.37 11.20
CA ALA A 83 -5.21 17.87 12.52
C ALA A 83 -6.14 16.77 13.08
N PRO A 84 -7.48 16.83 12.91
CA PRO A 84 -8.37 15.75 13.36
C PRO A 84 -8.09 14.39 12.72
N LEU A 85 -7.39 14.34 11.56
CA LEU A 85 -7.01 13.08 10.92
C LEU A 85 -5.93 12.31 11.68
N ALA A 86 -5.26 12.94 12.65
CA ALA A 86 -4.32 12.26 13.56
C ALA A 86 -5.03 11.42 14.64
N GLU A 87 -6.33 11.64 14.82
CA GLU A 87 -7.17 10.92 15.77
C GLU A 87 -7.87 9.73 15.11
N GLY A 88 -8.49 8.87 15.92
CA GLY A 88 -9.26 7.73 15.42
C GLY A 88 -8.42 6.68 14.70
N ILE A 89 -7.16 6.48 15.12
CA ILE A 89 -6.29 5.45 14.57
C ILE A 89 -6.07 4.37 15.61
N THR A 90 -6.41 3.13 15.28
CA THR A 90 -6.25 1.96 16.14
C THR A 90 -5.30 0.96 15.49
N PHE A 91 -4.50 0.29 16.32
CA PHE A 91 -3.54 -0.71 15.88
C PHE A 91 -3.77 -2.04 16.59
N GLU A 92 -3.75 -3.13 15.83
CA GLU A 92 -3.67 -4.50 16.31
C GLU A 92 -2.33 -5.11 15.89
N GLY A 93 -1.65 -5.82 16.80
CA GLY A 93 -0.31 -6.39 16.56
C GLY A 93 0.83 -5.37 16.49
N PHE A 94 0.59 -4.11 16.81
CA PHE A 94 1.62 -3.04 16.73
C PHE A 94 2.71 -3.20 17.79
N GLY A 95 2.36 -3.67 18.98
CA GLY A 95 3.34 -3.91 20.05
C GLY A 95 4.45 -4.88 19.62
N GLU A 96 4.10 -5.96 18.94
CA GLU A 96 5.04 -6.96 18.42
C GLU A 96 5.91 -6.39 17.30
N LEU A 97 5.32 -5.61 16.39
CA LEU A 97 6.06 -4.90 15.35
C LEU A 97 7.09 -3.92 15.95
N VAL A 98 6.67 -3.15 16.96
CA VAL A 98 7.55 -2.20 17.67
C VAL A 98 8.67 -2.94 18.39
N ALA A 99 8.36 -4.01 19.12
CA ALA A 99 9.38 -4.82 19.79
C ALA A 99 10.40 -5.37 18.80
N ALA A 100 9.96 -5.87 17.64
CA ALA A 100 10.84 -6.35 16.58
C ALA A 100 11.74 -5.26 15.97
N SER A 101 11.34 -3.97 16.08
CA SER A 101 12.11 -2.83 15.55
C SER A 101 13.18 -2.28 16.50
N VAL A 102 13.25 -2.76 17.75
CA VAL A 102 14.21 -2.23 18.76
C VAL A 102 15.65 -2.57 18.36
N ASP A 103 15.89 -3.81 17.95
CA ASP A 103 17.24 -4.31 17.65
C ASP A 103 17.61 -4.21 16.16
N GLY A 104 16.94 -3.35 15.42
CA GLY A 104 17.21 -3.14 14.01
C GLY A 104 15.94 -2.94 13.18
N PRO A 105 16.05 -2.87 11.84
CA PRO A 105 14.90 -2.60 11.00
C PRO A 105 13.89 -3.75 11.02
N VAL A 106 12.61 -3.41 10.96
CA VAL A 106 11.52 -4.36 10.72
C VAL A 106 10.85 -4.02 9.39
N VAL A 107 10.66 -5.02 8.56
CA VAL A 107 10.02 -4.86 7.24
C VAL A 107 8.52 -5.09 7.39
N LEU A 108 7.72 -4.18 6.83
CA LEU A 108 6.27 -4.25 6.86
C LEU A 108 5.73 -4.28 5.43
N ALA A 109 5.23 -5.43 4.98
CA ALA A 109 4.58 -5.57 3.69
C ALA A 109 3.14 -5.08 3.76
N LEU A 110 2.75 -4.20 2.83
CA LEU A 110 1.44 -3.59 2.75
C LEU A 110 0.82 -3.77 1.36
N GLY A 111 -0.52 -3.74 1.30
CA GLY A 111 -1.26 -3.43 0.09
C GLY A 111 -1.69 -1.96 0.05
N HIS A 112 -2.11 -1.51 -1.12
CA HIS A 112 -2.72 -0.19 -1.29
C HIS A 112 -4.12 -0.20 -0.67
N SER A 113 -4.18 -0.07 0.65
CA SER A 113 -5.44 -0.15 1.40
C SER A 113 -5.57 0.95 2.44
N GLY A 114 -6.79 1.43 2.65
CA GLY A 114 -7.10 2.46 3.63
C GLY A 114 -6.22 3.71 3.54
N SER A 115 -6.00 4.38 4.67
CA SER A 115 -5.18 5.60 4.75
C SER A 115 -3.81 5.29 5.36
N TRP A 116 -2.93 4.70 4.57
CA TRP A 116 -1.58 4.33 5.00
C TRP A 116 -0.70 5.56 5.34
N ASP A 117 -0.92 6.71 4.73
CA ASP A 117 -0.23 7.96 5.07
C ASP A 117 -0.64 8.47 6.48
N ARG A 118 -1.94 8.33 6.88
CA ARG A 118 -2.38 8.63 8.26
C ARG A 118 -1.74 7.68 9.26
N ALA A 119 -1.75 6.38 8.97
CA ALA A 119 -1.12 5.38 9.83
C ALA A 119 0.38 5.67 10.01
N GLY A 120 1.08 5.98 8.92
CA GLY A 120 2.50 6.35 8.96
C GLY A 120 2.77 7.64 9.73
N ALA A 121 1.96 8.67 9.54
CA ALA A 121 2.05 9.92 10.29
C ALA A 121 1.88 9.70 11.80
N TRP A 122 0.91 8.88 12.19
CA TRP A 122 0.70 8.52 13.59
C TRP A 122 1.91 7.79 14.18
N VAL A 123 2.47 6.83 13.45
CA VAL A 123 3.67 6.08 13.87
C VAL A 123 4.86 7.02 14.11
N CYS A 124 5.09 7.98 13.20
CA CYS A 124 6.14 8.99 13.34
C CYS A 124 5.87 9.93 14.52
N ALA A 125 4.64 10.41 14.69
CA ALA A 125 4.24 11.26 15.82
C ALA A 125 4.41 10.57 17.17
N ASN A 126 4.35 9.23 17.21
CA ASN A 126 4.61 8.42 18.41
C ASN A 126 6.08 7.96 18.53
N GLY A 127 7.01 8.72 17.96
CA GLY A 127 8.44 8.58 18.18
C GLY A 127 9.11 7.40 17.45
N ARG A 128 8.49 6.87 16.38
CA ARG A 128 9.09 5.82 15.55
C ARG A 128 9.54 6.40 14.22
N THR A 129 10.64 5.88 13.69
CA THR A 129 11.14 6.28 12.38
C THR A 129 10.61 5.34 11.31
N ILE A 130 10.03 5.92 10.27
CA ILE A 130 9.63 5.20 9.06
C ILE A 130 10.61 5.53 7.93
N VAL A 131 11.06 4.49 7.22
CA VAL A 131 11.79 4.61 5.95
C VAL A 131 10.99 3.88 4.88
N THR A 132 10.57 4.58 3.85
CA THR A 132 9.74 3.99 2.77
C THR A 132 10.25 4.38 1.39
N VAL A 133 9.67 3.76 0.36
CA VAL A 133 9.96 4.06 -1.03
C VAL A 133 8.75 4.67 -1.71
N ALA A 134 8.98 5.58 -2.66
CA ALA A 134 7.92 6.16 -3.48
C ALA A 134 8.28 6.12 -4.96
N GLU A 135 7.36 5.62 -5.80
CA GLU A 135 7.52 5.62 -7.25
C GLU A 135 7.57 7.08 -7.78
N LYS A 136 8.58 7.38 -8.58
CA LYS A 136 8.71 8.69 -9.26
C LYS A 136 7.63 8.82 -10.32
N VAL A 137 6.49 9.39 -9.94
CA VAL A 137 5.37 9.67 -10.84
C VAL A 137 5.58 10.98 -11.61
N GLU A 138 5.03 11.04 -12.82
CA GLU A 138 4.98 12.29 -13.59
C GLU A 138 3.66 13.05 -13.35
N PRO A 139 3.65 14.38 -13.33
CA PRO A 139 4.83 15.27 -13.47
C PRO A 139 5.69 15.27 -12.19
N ARG A 140 6.99 15.49 -12.34
CA ARG A 140 7.97 15.52 -11.25
C ARG A 140 7.56 16.43 -10.08
N SER A 141 6.88 17.54 -10.36
CA SER A 141 6.37 18.45 -9.34
C SER A 141 5.31 17.80 -8.43
N LEU A 142 4.52 16.88 -8.94
CA LEU A 142 3.55 16.11 -8.15
C LEU A 142 4.26 15.11 -7.24
N PHE A 143 5.24 14.38 -7.77
CA PHE A 143 6.10 13.50 -6.97
C PHE A 143 6.76 14.26 -5.82
N GLN A 144 7.36 15.41 -6.09
CA GLN A 144 8.00 16.25 -5.07
C GLN A 144 7.03 16.70 -3.97
N ARG A 145 5.76 16.96 -4.30
CA ARG A 145 4.73 17.31 -3.30
C ARG A 145 4.39 16.13 -2.38
N PHE A 146 4.27 14.92 -2.92
CA PHE A 146 4.04 13.73 -2.12
C PHE A 146 5.23 13.42 -1.19
N VAL A 147 6.46 13.55 -1.70
CA VAL A 147 7.67 13.38 -0.88
C VAL A 147 7.71 14.42 0.23
N ALA A 148 7.54 15.70 -0.10
CA ALA A 148 7.55 16.77 0.89
C ALA A 148 6.46 16.63 1.95
N LEU A 149 5.26 16.14 1.57
CA LEU A 149 4.21 15.83 2.52
C LEU A 149 4.66 14.76 3.53
N ARG A 150 5.16 13.62 3.05
CA ARG A 150 5.58 12.51 3.90
C ARG A 150 6.78 12.87 4.77
N GLU A 151 7.76 13.58 4.22
CA GLU A 151 8.91 14.09 4.99
C GLU A 151 8.46 15.10 6.07
N GLY A 152 7.49 15.96 5.74
CA GLY A 152 6.87 16.87 6.71
C GLY A 152 6.09 16.16 7.83
N LEU A 153 5.67 14.92 7.60
CA LEU A 153 5.04 14.04 8.59
C LEU A 153 6.05 13.17 9.37
N GLY A 154 7.36 13.33 9.12
CA GLY A 154 8.43 12.63 9.81
C GLY A 154 8.89 11.32 9.16
N MET A 155 8.41 11.00 7.94
CA MET A 155 8.85 9.81 7.22
C MET A 155 10.11 10.11 6.38
N GLU A 156 11.02 9.15 6.27
CA GLU A 156 12.12 9.19 5.30
C GLU A 156 11.66 8.52 4.00
N VAL A 157 11.76 9.23 2.87
CA VAL A 157 11.28 8.73 1.57
C VAL A 157 12.43 8.57 0.58
N ILE A 158 12.55 7.36 0.00
CA ILE A 158 13.49 7.06 -1.07
C ILE A 158 12.72 7.02 -2.40
N GLY A 159 13.03 7.95 -3.30
CA GLY A 159 12.39 8.00 -4.63
C GLY A 159 12.90 6.88 -5.54
N VAL A 160 11.98 6.14 -6.16
CA VAL A 160 12.23 5.02 -7.07
C VAL A 160 11.94 5.41 -8.50
N GLY A 161 12.96 5.41 -9.38
CA GLY A 161 12.83 5.59 -10.83
C GLY A 161 13.15 4.32 -11.59
N LYS A 162 12.82 4.32 -12.89
CA LYS A 162 13.21 3.22 -13.78
C LYS A 162 14.74 3.12 -13.85
N GLY A 163 15.29 1.95 -13.53
CA GLY A 163 16.75 1.70 -13.57
C GLY A 163 17.50 2.06 -12.30
N ASP A 164 16.85 2.65 -11.30
CA ASP A 164 17.52 2.95 -10.02
C ASP A 164 17.81 1.66 -9.23
N SER A 165 19.00 1.56 -8.63
CA SER A 165 19.35 0.49 -7.69
C SER A 165 18.76 0.74 -6.32
N VAL A 166 17.43 0.86 -6.27
CA VAL A 166 16.67 1.25 -5.07
C VAL A 166 16.85 0.26 -3.94
N PHE A 167 16.94 -1.02 -4.27
CA PHE A 167 17.09 -2.08 -3.27
C PHE A 167 18.39 -1.92 -2.48
N ALA A 168 19.53 -1.68 -3.15
CA ALA A 168 20.81 -1.44 -2.49
C ALA A 168 20.77 -0.19 -1.61
N THR A 169 20.22 0.92 -2.12
CA THR A 169 20.04 2.16 -1.36
C THR A 169 19.18 1.96 -0.12
N LEU A 170 18.08 1.20 -0.25
CA LEU A 170 17.19 0.90 0.87
C LEU A 170 17.92 0.06 1.93
N VAL A 171 18.64 -1.01 1.52
CA VAL A 171 19.46 -1.84 2.42
C VAL A 171 20.45 -0.99 3.20
N GLU A 172 21.20 -0.12 2.52
CA GLU A 172 22.18 0.77 3.17
C GLU A 172 21.52 1.75 4.14
N ARG A 173 20.38 2.34 3.74
CA ARG A 173 19.69 3.34 4.53
C ARG A 173 19.13 2.78 5.85
N VAL A 174 18.71 1.50 5.87
CA VAL A 174 18.02 0.92 7.03
C VAL A 174 18.91 0.01 7.88
N ARG A 175 20.02 -0.49 7.35
CA ARG A 175 20.89 -1.44 8.05
C ARG A 175 21.35 -0.90 9.41
N GLY A 176 21.14 -1.71 10.46
CA GLY A 176 21.55 -1.40 11.83
C GLY A 176 20.77 -0.26 12.50
N ARG A 177 19.66 0.20 11.91
CA ARG A 177 18.81 1.26 12.47
C ARG A 177 17.51 0.69 13.02
N SER A 178 17.06 1.21 14.14
CA SER A 178 15.74 0.92 14.73
C SER A 178 14.65 1.67 13.94
N VAL A 179 14.22 1.11 12.82
CA VAL A 179 13.24 1.73 11.90
C VAL A 179 12.18 0.74 11.45
N ILE A 180 11.00 1.24 11.10
CA ILE A 180 9.95 0.48 10.43
C ILE A 180 10.03 0.79 8.93
N VAL A 181 10.01 -0.26 8.09
CA VAL A 181 10.15 -0.14 6.63
C VAL A 181 8.86 -0.61 5.95
N PRO A 182 7.83 0.22 5.86
CA PRO A 182 6.60 -0.11 5.15
C PRO A 182 6.84 -0.04 3.64
N LEU A 183 6.44 -1.12 2.93
CA LEU A 183 6.55 -1.25 1.48
C LEU A 183 5.21 -1.69 0.90
N LEU A 184 4.60 -0.84 0.07
CA LEU A 184 3.43 -1.19 -0.73
C LEU A 184 3.85 -2.16 -1.83
N ALA A 185 3.40 -3.41 -1.75
CA ALA A 185 3.97 -4.50 -2.54
C ALA A 185 2.93 -5.43 -3.19
N ASP A 186 1.65 -5.11 -3.10
CA ASP A 186 0.53 -5.87 -3.65
C ASP A 186 0.42 -5.81 -5.19
N ARG A 187 1.35 -5.11 -5.85
CA ARG A 187 1.54 -5.13 -7.31
C ARG A 187 3.01 -5.04 -7.69
N ASP A 188 3.39 -5.65 -8.79
CA ASP A 188 4.71 -5.47 -9.39
C ASP A 188 4.73 -4.25 -10.32
N ILE A 189 5.71 -3.37 -10.12
CA ILE A 189 6.01 -2.23 -11.00
C ILE A 189 7.35 -2.39 -11.71
N SER A 190 8.20 -3.29 -11.21
CA SER A 190 9.59 -3.48 -11.68
C SER A 190 9.70 -4.37 -12.91
N GLY A 191 8.73 -5.23 -13.17
CA GLY A 191 8.78 -6.29 -14.18
C GLY A 191 9.58 -7.52 -13.71
N SER A 192 9.87 -7.63 -12.40
CA SER A 192 10.56 -8.77 -11.78
C SER A 192 9.78 -9.32 -10.58
N GLY A 193 8.47 -9.19 -10.61
CA GLY A 193 7.57 -9.63 -9.54
C GLY A 193 7.51 -11.14 -9.38
N ILE A 194 6.93 -11.57 -8.28
CA ILE A 194 6.68 -12.96 -7.91
C ILE A 194 5.22 -13.31 -8.17
N GLU A 195 5.00 -14.44 -8.80
CA GLU A 195 3.66 -15.00 -8.99
C GLU A 195 3.19 -15.66 -7.70
N VAL A 196 2.06 -15.20 -7.18
CA VAL A 196 1.47 -15.68 -5.91
C VAL A 196 -0.02 -15.95 -6.07
N ASP A 197 -0.56 -16.76 -5.19
CA ASP A 197 -2.00 -16.88 -5.02
C ASP A 197 -2.52 -15.72 -4.17
N LEU A 198 -3.45 -14.94 -4.74
CA LEU A 198 -4.11 -13.81 -4.08
C LEU A 198 -5.62 -13.96 -4.24
N GLY A 199 -6.30 -14.23 -3.15
CA GLY A 199 -7.72 -14.61 -3.20
C GLY A 199 -7.91 -15.89 -4.01
N THR A 200 -8.69 -15.83 -5.08
CA THR A 200 -9.03 -17.01 -5.91
C THR A 200 -8.19 -17.13 -7.19
N ARG A 201 -7.23 -16.25 -7.42
CA ARG A 201 -6.46 -16.18 -8.66
C ARG A 201 -4.99 -15.88 -8.41
N ARG A 202 -4.17 -16.15 -9.43
CA ARG A 202 -2.76 -15.81 -9.41
C ARG A 202 -2.53 -14.35 -9.75
N ALA A 203 -1.68 -13.70 -8.98
CA ALA A 203 -1.28 -12.30 -9.13
C ALA A 203 0.24 -12.16 -9.23
N LEU A 204 0.70 -11.04 -9.78
CA LEU A 204 2.11 -10.68 -9.84
C LEU A 204 2.35 -9.53 -8.85
N VAL A 205 3.10 -9.80 -7.79
CA VAL A 205 3.37 -8.86 -6.69
C VAL A 205 4.86 -8.55 -6.57
N ALA A 206 5.21 -7.47 -5.86
CA ALA A 206 6.61 -7.09 -5.70
C ALA A 206 7.33 -8.02 -4.71
N ALA A 207 8.54 -8.45 -5.07
CA ALA A 207 9.42 -9.26 -4.22
C ALA A 207 10.08 -8.47 -3.08
N GLY A 208 10.03 -7.13 -3.14
CA GLY A 208 10.81 -6.22 -2.30
C GLY A 208 10.78 -6.51 -0.81
N PRO A 209 9.62 -6.65 -0.16
CA PRO A 209 9.56 -6.88 1.28
C PRO A 209 10.24 -8.18 1.72
N ALA A 210 9.95 -9.30 1.05
CA ALA A 210 10.54 -10.59 1.37
C ALA A 210 12.05 -10.59 1.12
N ALA A 211 12.49 -10.06 -0.03
CA ALA A 211 13.89 -9.95 -0.36
C ALA A 211 14.66 -9.07 0.65
N LEU A 212 14.07 -7.95 1.08
CA LEU A 212 14.69 -7.05 2.06
C LEU A 212 14.80 -7.71 3.44
N ALA A 213 13.74 -8.34 3.92
CA ALA A 213 13.73 -9.04 5.19
C ALA A 213 14.80 -10.14 5.25
N LEU A 214 14.88 -10.98 4.20
CA LEU A 214 15.89 -12.02 4.09
C LEU A 214 17.32 -11.48 3.97
N LYS A 215 17.51 -10.39 3.19
CA LYS A 215 18.83 -9.76 3.01
C LYS A 215 19.38 -9.15 4.29
N LEU A 216 18.50 -8.63 5.12
CA LEU A 216 18.85 -8.01 6.40
C LEU A 216 18.84 -8.99 7.58
N GLU A 217 18.34 -10.21 7.36
CA GLU A 217 18.06 -11.20 8.41
C GLU A 217 17.14 -10.62 9.50
N ARG A 218 16.08 -9.89 9.04
CA ARG A 218 15.18 -9.17 9.92
C ARG A 218 13.74 -9.64 9.72
N PRO A 219 12.88 -9.49 10.74
CA PRO A 219 11.48 -9.93 10.66
C PRO A 219 10.70 -9.19 9.58
N LEU A 220 9.81 -9.94 8.92
CA LEU A 220 8.77 -9.43 8.03
C LEU A 220 7.42 -9.50 8.74
N PHE A 221 6.67 -8.42 8.68
CA PHE A 221 5.26 -8.37 9.05
C PHE A 221 4.42 -8.06 7.82
N ALA A 222 3.16 -8.49 7.85
CA ALA A 222 2.15 -8.04 6.89
C ALA A 222 1.18 -7.10 7.59
N ALA A 223 0.69 -6.07 6.90
CA ALA A 223 -0.36 -5.24 7.44
C ALA A 223 -1.45 -4.92 6.42
N CYS A 224 -2.64 -4.70 6.95
CA CYS A 224 -3.82 -4.25 6.23
C CYS A 224 -4.39 -3.03 6.96
N ILE A 225 -4.78 -2.02 6.20
CA ILE A 225 -5.34 -0.78 6.73
C ILE A 225 -6.76 -0.64 6.20
N THR A 226 -7.71 -0.42 7.10
CA THR A 226 -9.13 -0.30 6.76
C THR A 226 -9.75 0.93 7.39
N TYR A 227 -10.88 1.38 6.85
CA TYR A 227 -11.69 2.43 7.44
C TYR A 227 -12.79 1.85 8.32
N GLU A 228 -13.04 2.51 9.45
CA GLU A 228 -14.09 2.16 10.39
C GLU A 228 -14.91 3.39 10.79
N ASN A 229 -16.07 3.17 11.42
CA ASN A 229 -16.89 4.24 11.99
C ASN A 229 -17.12 5.42 11.04
N GLU A 230 -17.43 5.12 9.77
CA GLU A 230 -17.61 6.15 8.75
C GLU A 230 -18.69 7.16 9.11
N SER A 231 -18.36 8.43 9.01
CA SER A 231 -19.28 9.55 9.22
C SER A 231 -19.13 10.59 8.09
N PRO A 232 -20.04 11.58 8.01
CA PRO A 232 -19.85 12.72 7.11
C PRO A 232 -18.59 13.54 7.37
N ALA A 233 -18.07 13.50 8.59
CA ALA A 233 -16.86 14.24 9.00
C ALA A 233 -15.56 13.49 8.73
N GLY A 234 -15.61 12.16 8.53
CA GLY A 234 -14.43 11.32 8.32
C GLY A 234 -14.69 9.87 8.70
N ALA A 235 -13.63 9.11 8.84
CA ALA A 235 -13.66 7.73 9.33
C ALA A 235 -12.44 7.48 10.22
N ASP A 236 -12.58 6.54 11.15
CA ASP A 236 -11.44 5.99 11.89
C ASP A 236 -10.62 5.09 10.97
N VAL A 237 -9.36 4.88 11.33
CA VAL A 237 -8.44 3.98 10.63
C VAL A 237 -8.04 2.85 11.57
N ARG A 238 -8.21 1.62 11.10
CA ARG A 238 -7.73 0.43 11.77
C ARG A 238 -6.56 -0.17 11.02
N VAL A 239 -5.46 -0.37 11.70
CA VAL A 239 -4.24 -1.00 11.18
C VAL A 239 -4.11 -2.36 11.85
N ARG A 240 -4.18 -3.42 11.08
CA ARG A 240 -3.92 -4.79 11.55
C ARG A 240 -2.54 -5.21 11.07
N CYS A 241 -1.65 -5.57 12.01
CA CYS A 241 -0.31 -6.09 11.73
C CYS A 241 -0.24 -7.56 12.17
N VAL A 242 0.27 -8.42 11.30
CA VAL A 242 0.46 -9.85 11.57
C VAL A 242 1.93 -10.21 11.30
N GLY A 243 2.56 -10.86 12.24
CA GLY A 243 3.95 -11.32 12.12
C GLY A 243 4.59 -11.63 13.47
N PRO A 244 5.88 -12.02 13.46
CA PRO A 244 6.71 -12.14 12.26
C PRO A 244 6.25 -13.28 11.33
N ILE A 245 6.22 -12.98 10.04
CA ILE A 245 5.90 -13.97 9.00
C ILE A 245 7.13 -14.85 8.79
N ALA A 246 6.96 -16.14 9.00
CA ALA A 246 8.05 -17.11 8.82
C ALA A 246 8.13 -17.61 7.37
N VAL A 247 9.35 -17.93 6.93
CA VAL A 247 9.53 -18.77 5.74
C VAL A 247 9.04 -20.18 6.10
N PRO A 248 8.13 -20.81 5.32
CA PRO A 248 7.73 -22.19 5.55
C PRO A 248 8.93 -23.13 5.63
N ALA A 249 8.89 -24.09 6.57
CA ALA A 249 10.00 -25.02 6.78
C ALA A 249 10.17 -25.96 5.57
N ASP A 250 9.04 -26.43 5.01
CA ASP A 250 9.02 -27.35 3.87
C ASP A 250 8.71 -26.56 2.59
N LEU A 251 9.75 -26.22 1.83
CA LEU A 251 9.60 -25.56 0.55
C LEU A 251 9.31 -26.58 -0.55
N ALA A 252 8.31 -26.27 -1.40
CA ALA A 252 8.07 -27.07 -2.59
C ALA A 252 9.29 -27.05 -3.53
N PRO A 253 9.55 -28.11 -4.31
CA PRO A 253 10.64 -28.15 -5.25
C PRO A 253 10.63 -26.95 -6.20
N GLY A 254 11.76 -26.27 -6.35
CA GLY A 254 11.91 -25.09 -7.21
C GLY A 254 11.43 -23.76 -6.62
N VAL A 255 10.83 -23.77 -5.41
CA VAL A 255 10.42 -22.54 -4.70
C VAL A 255 11.56 -22.03 -3.84
N ASN A 256 11.99 -20.81 -4.06
CA ASN A 256 13.03 -20.19 -3.22
C ASN A 256 12.43 -19.47 -2.00
N ARG A 257 13.28 -19.09 -1.05
CA ARG A 257 12.86 -18.45 0.21
C ARG A 257 12.13 -17.12 -0.01
N VAL A 258 12.49 -16.33 -1.03
CA VAL A 258 11.82 -15.06 -1.34
C VAL A 258 10.39 -15.30 -1.83
N GLU A 259 10.20 -16.30 -2.70
CA GLU A 259 8.87 -16.69 -3.19
C GLU A 259 7.98 -17.17 -2.05
N ALA A 260 8.50 -18.10 -1.24
CA ALA A 260 7.76 -18.66 -0.12
C ALA A 260 7.33 -17.58 0.90
N LEU A 261 8.25 -16.68 1.24
CA LEU A 261 7.97 -15.59 2.16
C LEU A 261 7.02 -14.55 1.53
N THR A 262 7.12 -14.34 0.21
CA THR A 262 6.20 -13.47 -0.54
C THR A 262 4.79 -14.06 -0.52
N GLN A 263 4.63 -15.36 -0.80
CA GLN A 263 3.33 -16.01 -0.71
C GLN A 263 2.76 -15.93 0.71
N ALA A 264 3.58 -16.14 1.72
CA ALA A 264 3.14 -16.15 3.12
C ALA A 264 2.57 -14.77 3.55
N TRP A 265 3.28 -13.67 3.25
CA TRP A 265 2.75 -12.35 3.60
C TRP A 265 1.53 -11.95 2.75
N VAL A 266 1.47 -12.35 1.47
CA VAL A 266 0.30 -12.10 0.62
C VAL A 266 -0.92 -12.84 1.14
N SER A 267 -0.75 -14.09 1.59
CA SER A 267 -1.83 -14.87 2.20
C SER A 267 -2.37 -14.20 3.46
N ALA A 268 -1.49 -13.71 4.34
CA ALA A 268 -1.87 -12.96 5.53
C ALA A 268 -2.61 -11.64 5.17
N PHE A 269 -2.10 -10.88 4.19
CA PHE A 269 -2.74 -9.67 3.69
C PHE A 269 -4.12 -9.97 3.12
N ALA A 270 -4.25 -10.98 2.25
CA ALA A 270 -5.52 -11.35 1.63
C ALA A 270 -6.57 -11.76 2.68
N ALA A 271 -6.18 -12.52 3.70
CA ALA A 271 -7.07 -12.91 4.79
C ALA A 271 -7.58 -11.69 5.57
N MET A 272 -6.71 -10.73 5.89
CA MET A 272 -7.12 -9.49 6.55
C MET A 272 -8.00 -8.60 5.66
N MET A 273 -7.72 -8.57 4.34
CA MET A 273 -8.42 -7.69 3.40
C MET A 273 -9.79 -8.24 2.99
N ALA A 274 -10.01 -9.54 3.13
CA ALA A 274 -11.29 -10.19 2.78
C ALA A 274 -12.47 -9.65 3.59
N ASP A 275 -12.24 -9.14 4.81
CA ASP A 275 -13.26 -8.58 5.69
C ASP A 275 -13.77 -7.21 5.21
N LYS A 276 -12.91 -6.44 4.52
CA LYS A 276 -13.14 -5.07 4.07
C LYS A 276 -12.58 -4.84 2.66
N PRO A 277 -13.01 -5.62 1.65
CA PRO A 277 -12.43 -5.57 0.30
C PRO A 277 -12.61 -4.22 -0.39
N GLU A 278 -13.58 -3.41 0.04
CA GLU A 278 -13.80 -2.04 -0.43
C GLU A 278 -12.65 -1.09 -0.08
N ASP A 279 -11.83 -1.43 0.90
CA ASP A 279 -10.68 -0.61 1.29
C ASP A 279 -9.39 -0.99 0.53
N TRP A 280 -9.44 -2.00 -0.33
CA TRP A 280 -8.32 -2.30 -1.25
C TRP A 280 -8.41 -1.44 -2.52
N HIS A 281 -7.58 -0.42 -2.59
CA HIS A 281 -7.61 0.62 -3.63
C HIS A 281 -6.95 0.19 -4.95
N MET A 282 -7.08 -1.10 -5.31
CA MET A 282 -6.40 -1.65 -6.46
C MET A 282 -7.18 -1.45 -7.77
N MET A 283 -6.89 -0.34 -8.44
CA MET A 283 -7.46 0.00 -9.75
C MET A 283 -6.56 -0.39 -10.93
N GLN A 284 -5.42 -1.04 -10.67
CA GLN A 284 -4.47 -1.50 -11.68
C GLN A 284 -4.59 -3.00 -11.93
N ARG A 285 -3.90 -3.45 -12.98
CA ARG A 285 -3.78 -4.87 -13.30
C ARG A 285 -2.76 -5.51 -12.37
N VAL A 286 -3.17 -6.50 -11.60
CA VAL A 286 -2.30 -7.28 -10.71
C VAL A 286 -2.43 -8.78 -10.96
N PHE A 287 -3.61 -9.24 -11.38
CA PHE A 287 -3.85 -10.65 -11.67
C PHE A 287 -3.27 -11.03 -13.03
N ILE A 288 -2.67 -12.22 -13.11
CA ILE A 288 -1.95 -12.72 -14.29
C ILE A 288 -2.81 -12.69 -15.55
N ASP A 289 -4.09 -13.05 -15.43
CA ASP A 289 -5.05 -13.07 -16.53
C ASP A 289 -5.26 -11.70 -17.20
N ASP A 290 -4.93 -10.62 -16.50
CA ASP A 290 -5.10 -9.25 -16.98
C ASP A 290 -3.79 -8.59 -17.44
N LEU A 291 -2.64 -9.21 -17.16
CA LEU A 291 -1.35 -8.63 -17.47
C LEU A 291 -1.05 -8.74 -18.96
N ASP A 292 -0.27 -7.79 -19.44
CA ASP A 292 0.31 -7.88 -20.76
C ASP A 292 1.22 -9.11 -20.87
N PRO A 293 1.04 -9.98 -21.88
CA PRO A 293 1.83 -11.22 -22.01
C PRO A 293 3.35 -10.97 -22.08
N GLN A 294 3.78 -9.87 -22.71
CA GLN A 294 5.20 -9.54 -22.80
C GLN A 294 5.76 -9.14 -21.44
N ARG A 295 4.98 -8.42 -20.64
CA ARG A 295 5.35 -8.06 -19.26
C ARG A 295 5.48 -9.30 -18.38
N LEU A 296 4.53 -10.23 -18.49
CA LEU A 296 4.56 -11.48 -17.74
C LEU A 296 5.77 -12.34 -18.14
N ALA A 297 6.03 -12.46 -19.45
CA ALA A 297 7.21 -13.19 -19.95
C ALA A 297 8.52 -12.61 -19.42
N ARG A 298 8.65 -11.27 -19.36
CA ARG A 298 9.83 -10.61 -18.77
C ARG A 298 9.99 -10.92 -17.28
N ALA A 299 8.90 -10.87 -16.51
CA ALA A 299 8.93 -11.18 -15.09
C ALA A 299 9.40 -12.63 -14.85
N ARG A 300 8.87 -13.58 -15.62
CA ARG A 300 9.28 -14.99 -15.58
C ARG A 300 10.75 -15.21 -15.93
N ALA A 301 11.21 -14.61 -17.02
CA ALA A 301 12.60 -14.70 -17.45
C ALA A 301 13.58 -14.10 -16.42
N GLU A 302 13.24 -12.96 -15.82
CA GLU A 302 14.04 -12.34 -14.75
C GLU A 302 14.08 -13.22 -13.51
N HIS A 303 12.96 -13.84 -13.16
CA HIS A 303 12.86 -14.77 -12.05
C HIS A 303 13.74 -16.02 -12.24
N GLU A 304 13.66 -16.66 -13.43
CA GLU A 304 14.52 -17.80 -13.78
C GLU A 304 16.03 -17.44 -13.72
N ARG A 305 16.38 -16.22 -14.14
CA ARG A 305 17.78 -15.74 -14.09
C ARG A 305 18.29 -15.59 -12.66
N LYS A 306 17.43 -15.18 -11.74
CA LYS A 306 17.81 -15.01 -10.31
C LYS A 306 17.89 -16.34 -9.55
N ASN A 307 17.25 -17.38 -10.06
CA ASN A 307 17.22 -18.71 -9.43
C ASN A 307 18.31 -19.65 -9.98
N ARG A 308 19.05 -19.23 -11.00
CA ARG A 308 20.27 -19.91 -11.49
C ARG A 308 21.50 -19.41 -10.77
#